data_9894dd1dc023836a1db60ed8b39232ca
#
_entry.id   9894dd1dc023836a1db60ed8b39232ca
#
_cell.length_a   1.000
_cell.length_b   1.000
_cell.length_c   1.000
_cell.angle_alpha   90.00
_cell.angle_beta   90.00
_cell.angle_gamma   90.00
#
_symmetry.space_group_name_H-M   'P 1'
#
loop_
_entity.id
_entity.type
_entity.pdbx_description
1 polymer ?
#
loop_
_entity_poly.entity_id
_entity_poly.type
_entity_poly.pdbx_seq_one_letter_code
_entity_poly.pdbx_strand_id
1 'polypeptide(L)'
;KELINNQYVKEIQIRDALPFFALLISIACTHIFYGPGALLYPLAALIWAAASYQLFNLALINSLVCLTLYHSVTGLFIDQVNSSYLTTIISIRVGLIILGLATLILCVISQNRNKLYREVLYLANHDSLTETLNRRSFTQFSEKALNHKNNHSLSLIMLDIDDFKKLND
;
A
#
# COMPACT_ATOMS: atom_id res chain seq x y z
N LYS A 1 1.14 -17.20 -23.62
CA LYS A 1 0.21 -16.45 -22.71
C LYS A 1 0.40 -16.87 -21.25
N GLU A 2 0.50 -18.17 -20.93
CA GLU A 2 0.69 -18.66 -19.55
C GLU A 2 2.02 -18.24 -18.93
N LEU A 3 3.11 -18.27 -19.68
CA LEU A 3 4.45 -17.89 -19.17
C LEU A 3 4.54 -16.40 -18.80
N ILE A 4 3.93 -15.52 -19.61
CA ILE A 4 3.89 -14.08 -19.34
C ILE A 4 3.01 -13.80 -18.13
N ASN A 5 1.85 -14.47 -18.01
CA ASN A 5 0.95 -14.32 -16.88
C ASN A 5 1.60 -14.82 -15.57
N ASN A 6 2.35 -15.92 -15.62
CA ASN A 6 3.08 -16.48 -14.49
C ASN A 6 4.23 -15.57 -14.03
N GLN A 7 4.89 -14.88 -14.95
CA GLN A 7 5.98 -13.95 -14.63
C GLN A 7 5.43 -12.67 -13.98
N TYR A 8 4.32 -12.11 -14.48
CA TYR A 8 3.64 -10.97 -13.86
C TYR A 8 3.08 -11.29 -12.47
N VAL A 9 2.46 -12.45 -12.30
CA VAL A 9 1.94 -12.89 -10.99
C VAL A 9 3.09 -13.07 -10.00
N LYS A 10 4.23 -13.60 -10.42
CA LYS A 10 5.41 -13.81 -9.58
C LYS A 10 6.09 -12.49 -9.19
N GLU A 11 6.15 -11.51 -10.09
CA GLU A 11 6.66 -10.17 -9.79
C GLU A 11 5.77 -9.41 -8.78
N ILE A 12 4.44 -9.54 -8.92
CA ILE A 12 3.48 -8.95 -7.96
C ILE A 12 3.64 -9.59 -6.59
N GLN A 13 3.74 -10.91 -6.50
CA GLN A 13 3.93 -11.62 -5.23
C GLN A 13 5.25 -11.27 -4.55
N ILE A 14 6.35 -11.14 -5.29
CA ILE A 14 7.65 -10.75 -4.74
C ILE A 14 7.60 -9.32 -4.20
N ARG A 15 6.99 -8.40 -4.95
CA ARG A 15 6.86 -6.99 -4.54
C ARG A 15 6.03 -6.82 -3.27
N ASP A 16 5.00 -7.65 -3.11
CA ASP A 16 4.14 -7.62 -1.91
C ASP A 16 4.80 -8.28 -0.70
N ALA A 17 5.78 -9.15 -0.90
CA ALA A 17 6.54 -9.79 0.18
C ALA A 17 7.72 -8.93 0.70
N LEU A 18 8.23 -7.99 -0.09
CA LEU A 18 9.39 -7.16 0.27
C LEU A 18 9.23 -6.39 1.60
N PRO A 19 8.08 -5.73 1.90
CA PRO A 19 7.91 -5.04 3.18
C PRO A 19 7.96 -5.99 4.37
N PHE A 20 7.50 -7.23 4.21
CA PHE A 20 7.56 -8.25 5.27
C PHE A 20 9.00 -8.65 5.58
N PHE A 21 9.82 -8.89 4.56
CA PHE A 21 11.25 -9.18 4.76
C PHE A 21 12.00 -7.99 5.37
N ALA A 22 11.69 -6.78 4.93
CA ALA A 22 12.26 -5.57 5.53
C ALA A 22 11.93 -5.46 7.04
N LEU A 23 10.71 -5.83 7.44
CA LEU A 23 10.31 -5.90 8.84
C LEU A 23 11.09 -6.96 9.62
N LEU A 24 11.26 -8.16 9.07
CA LEU A 24 12.03 -9.21 9.72
C LEU A 24 13.49 -8.80 9.96
N ILE A 25 14.13 -8.21 8.94
CA ILE A 25 15.50 -7.69 9.04
C ILE A 25 15.58 -6.60 10.11
N SER A 26 14.63 -5.68 10.11
CA SER A 26 14.56 -4.58 11.06
C SER A 26 14.39 -5.08 12.51
N ILE A 27 13.55 -6.08 12.75
CA ILE A 27 13.39 -6.73 14.07
C ILE A 27 14.68 -7.44 14.45
N ALA A 28 15.34 -8.15 13.54
CA ALA A 28 16.63 -8.77 13.81
C ALA A 28 17.69 -7.72 14.21
N CYS A 29 17.72 -6.57 13.54
CA CYS A 29 18.60 -5.46 13.90
C CYS A 29 18.32 -4.95 15.33
N THR A 30 17.06 -4.91 15.78
CA THR A 30 16.74 -4.48 17.14
C THR A 30 17.30 -5.43 18.21
N HIS A 31 17.46 -6.71 17.88
CA HIS A 31 18.05 -7.70 18.78
C HIS A 31 19.58 -7.69 18.77
N ILE A 32 20.20 -7.28 17.64
CA ILE A 32 21.67 -7.24 17.50
C ILE A 32 22.23 -5.93 18.04
N PHE A 33 21.60 -4.81 17.71
CA PHE A 33 22.05 -3.48 18.09
C PHE A 33 21.20 -2.93 19.23
N TYR A 34 21.63 -3.20 20.46
CA TYR A 34 20.95 -2.71 21.66
C TYR A 34 21.13 -1.20 21.84
N GLY A 35 20.06 -0.50 22.22
CA GLY A 35 20.13 0.90 22.57
C GLY A 35 18.80 1.62 22.54
N PRO A 36 18.69 2.86 23.02
CA PRO A 36 17.45 3.64 23.04
C PRO A 36 16.87 3.87 21.64
N GLY A 37 17.72 3.90 20.61
CA GLY A 37 17.32 4.07 19.21
C GLY A 37 16.78 2.79 18.56
N ALA A 38 16.95 1.62 19.15
CA ALA A 38 16.52 0.35 18.55
C ALA A 38 15.03 0.26 18.28
N LEU A 39 14.20 0.98 19.03
CA LEU A 39 12.76 1.09 18.82
C LEU A 39 12.38 1.76 17.49
N LEU A 40 13.30 2.54 16.92
CA LEU A 40 13.05 3.26 15.65
C LEU A 40 13.39 2.42 14.41
N TYR A 41 14.15 1.34 14.54
CA TYR A 41 14.54 0.52 13.37
C TYR A 41 13.34 -0.04 12.59
N PRO A 42 12.27 -0.56 13.23
CA PRO A 42 11.11 -1.05 12.50
C PRO A 42 10.25 0.05 11.87
N LEU A 43 10.43 1.32 12.24
CA LEU A 43 9.58 2.42 11.80
C LEU A 43 9.55 2.55 10.26
N ALA A 44 10.70 2.54 9.61
CA ALA A 44 10.78 2.67 8.16
C ALA A 44 10.10 1.50 7.44
N ALA A 45 10.30 0.29 7.93
CA ALA A 45 9.68 -0.91 7.38
C ALA A 45 8.17 -0.95 7.63
N LEU A 46 7.70 -0.46 8.80
CA LEU A 46 6.27 -0.31 9.10
C LEU A 46 5.59 0.74 8.23
N ILE A 47 6.25 1.87 7.93
CA ILE A 47 5.75 2.88 7.00
C ILE A 47 5.58 2.28 5.60
N TRP A 48 6.58 1.52 5.15
CA TRP A 48 6.47 0.83 3.86
C TRP A 48 5.35 -0.20 3.83
N ALA A 49 5.23 -1.03 4.88
CA ALA A 49 4.14 -1.98 5.04
C ALA A 49 2.76 -1.30 5.07
N ALA A 50 2.64 -0.14 5.73
CA ALA A 50 1.39 0.65 5.78
C ALA A 50 0.96 1.17 4.40
N ALA A 51 1.91 1.43 3.50
CA ALA A 51 1.61 1.83 2.13
C ALA A 51 1.23 0.65 1.22
N SER A 52 1.67 -0.57 1.55
CA SER A 52 1.56 -1.77 0.70
C SER A 52 0.42 -2.71 1.11
N TYR A 53 0.16 -2.86 2.42
CA TYR A 53 -0.79 -3.84 2.92
C TYR A 53 -2.18 -3.27 3.20
N GLN A 54 -3.17 -4.17 3.24
CA GLN A 54 -4.51 -3.86 3.71
C GLN A 54 -4.52 -3.69 5.23
N LEU A 55 -5.47 -2.89 5.74
CA LEU A 55 -5.57 -2.51 7.15
C LEU A 55 -5.53 -3.72 8.10
N PHE A 56 -6.27 -4.79 7.80
CA PHE A 56 -6.33 -5.98 8.64
C PHE A 56 -4.97 -6.69 8.75
N ASN A 57 -4.30 -6.93 7.61
CA ASN A 57 -3.00 -7.59 7.58
C ASN A 57 -1.93 -6.74 8.26
N LEU A 58 -1.97 -5.42 8.03
CA LEU A 58 -1.07 -4.49 8.71
C LEU A 58 -1.31 -4.47 10.22
N ALA A 59 -2.56 -4.50 10.69
CA ALA A 59 -2.87 -4.52 12.13
C ALA A 59 -2.30 -5.75 12.81
N LEU A 60 -2.39 -6.93 12.19
CA LEU A 60 -1.79 -8.16 12.69
C LEU A 60 -0.26 -8.06 12.77
N ILE A 61 0.37 -7.61 11.68
CA ILE A 61 1.84 -7.44 11.62
C ILE A 61 2.30 -6.42 12.66
N ASN A 62 1.63 -5.29 12.75
CA ASN A 62 1.94 -4.23 13.70
C ASN A 62 1.81 -4.70 15.16
N SER A 63 0.77 -5.47 15.47
CA SER A 63 0.59 -6.09 16.79
C SER A 63 1.75 -7.01 17.15
N LEU A 64 2.18 -7.85 16.19
CA LEU A 64 3.31 -8.76 16.38
C LEU A 64 4.62 -7.99 16.60
N VAL A 65 4.87 -6.94 15.81
CA VAL A 65 6.05 -6.07 15.95
C VAL A 65 6.05 -5.38 17.31
N CYS A 66 4.93 -4.81 17.74
CA CYS A 66 4.83 -4.16 19.06
C CYS A 66 5.07 -5.16 20.20
N LEU A 67 4.58 -6.40 20.08
CA LEU A 67 4.81 -7.45 21.08
C LEU A 67 6.28 -7.84 21.17
N THR A 68 6.94 -8.04 20.02
CA THR A 68 8.38 -8.38 19.98
C THR A 68 9.26 -7.25 20.53
N LEU A 69 8.97 -6.00 20.19
CA LEU A 69 9.66 -4.83 20.71
C LEU A 69 9.45 -4.69 22.23
N TYR A 70 8.22 -4.87 22.70
CA TYR A 70 7.92 -4.84 24.13
C TYR A 70 8.72 -5.89 24.90
N HIS A 71 8.79 -7.12 24.39
CA HIS A 71 9.54 -8.20 25.00
C HIS A 71 11.05 -7.93 25.02
N SER A 72 11.60 -7.43 23.92
CA SER A 72 13.01 -7.10 23.79
C SER A 72 13.44 -6.00 24.77
N VAL A 73 12.63 -4.97 24.94
CA VAL A 73 12.96 -3.85 25.82
C VAL A 73 12.74 -4.19 27.28
N THR A 74 11.67 -4.91 27.64
CA THR A 74 11.43 -5.30 29.05
C THR A 74 12.49 -6.26 29.55
N GLY A 75 13.01 -7.17 28.71
CA GLY A 75 14.09 -8.09 29.08
C GLY A 75 15.38 -7.40 29.47
N LEU A 76 15.67 -6.23 28.91
CA LEU A 76 16.90 -5.44 29.25
C LEU A 76 16.84 -4.73 30.61
N PHE A 77 15.64 -4.50 31.14
CA PHE A 77 15.44 -3.68 32.34
C PHE A 77 15.08 -4.48 33.60
N ILE A 78 14.92 -5.81 33.50
CA ILE A 78 14.53 -6.66 34.65
C ILE A 78 15.55 -6.63 35.81
N ASP A 79 16.82 -6.40 35.49
CA ASP A 79 17.91 -6.42 36.47
C ASP A 79 18.13 -5.09 37.24
N GLN A 80 17.42 -4.02 36.89
CA GLN A 80 17.58 -2.70 37.51
C GLN A 80 16.29 -2.18 38.15
N VAL A 81 16.00 -2.67 39.36
CA VAL A 81 14.84 -2.19 40.14
C VAL A 81 15.20 -0.87 40.85
N ASN A 82 15.00 0.26 40.19
CA ASN A 82 15.08 1.60 40.75
C ASN A 82 13.80 2.39 40.44
N SER A 83 13.54 3.47 41.19
CA SER A 83 12.35 4.35 40.94
C SER A 83 12.29 4.94 39.55
N SER A 84 13.42 5.09 38.86
CA SER A 84 13.55 5.45 37.45
C SER A 84 13.01 4.38 36.48
N TYR A 85 12.86 3.14 36.93
CA TYR A 85 12.39 2.02 36.13
C TYR A 85 10.93 2.15 35.69
N LEU A 86 10.05 2.57 36.60
CA LEU A 86 8.62 2.74 36.30
C LEU A 86 8.38 3.81 35.23
N THR A 87 9.07 4.94 35.34
CA THR A 87 8.96 6.03 34.37
C THR A 87 9.43 5.61 32.98
N THR A 88 10.52 4.84 32.90
CA THR A 88 11.08 4.31 31.66
C THR A 88 10.12 3.32 30.99
N ILE A 89 9.55 2.37 31.75
CA ILE A 89 8.57 1.40 31.20
C ILE A 89 7.32 2.11 30.69
N ILE A 90 6.79 3.09 31.42
CA ILE A 90 5.62 3.86 30.98
C ILE A 90 5.94 4.60 29.67
N SER A 91 7.09 5.24 29.60
CA SER A 91 7.53 5.96 28.39
C SER A 91 7.62 5.02 27.16
N ILE A 92 8.19 3.84 27.33
CA ILE A 92 8.29 2.83 26.26
C ILE A 92 6.90 2.36 25.80
N ARG A 93 6.00 2.04 26.74
CA ARG A 93 4.64 1.62 26.42
C ARG A 93 3.88 2.69 25.63
N VAL A 94 3.97 3.94 26.06
CA VAL A 94 3.37 5.08 25.34
C VAL A 94 3.98 5.22 23.97
N GLY A 95 5.29 5.11 23.82
CA GLY A 95 5.98 5.15 22.54
C GLY A 95 5.50 4.04 21.57
N LEU A 96 5.35 2.80 22.06
CA LEU A 96 4.84 1.68 21.25
C LEU A 96 3.37 1.88 20.83
N ILE A 97 2.53 2.41 21.70
CA ILE A 97 1.14 2.74 21.37
C ILE A 97 1.09 3.80 20.26
N ILE A 98 1.88 4.87 20.40
CA ILE A 98 1.94 5.94 19.40
C ILE A 98 2.44 5.40 18.06
N LEU A 99 3.50 4.58 18.07
CA LEU A 99 4.05 3.94 16.87
C LEU A 99 3.00 3.08 16.17
N GLY A 100 2.28 2.25 16.93
CA GLY A 100 1.22 1.40 16.41
C GLY A 100 0.06 2.19 15.80
N LEU A 101 -0.41 3.22 16.50
CA LEU A 101 -1.49 4.08 16.01
C LEU A 101 -1.06 4.87 14.76
N ALA A 102 0.15 5.41 14.74
CA ALA A 102 0.65 6.18 13.60
C ALA A 102 0.70 5.33 12.32
N THR A 103 1.14 4.08 12.40
CA THR A 103 1.18 3.18 11.24
C THR A 103 -0.21 2.80 10.73
N LEU A 104 -1.19 2.59 11.62
CA LEU A 104 -2.58 2.33 11.24
C LEU A 104 -3.23 3.54 10.58
N ILE A 105 -3.03 4.74 11.13
CA ILE A 105 -3.53 5.99 10.54
C ILE A 105 -2.93 6.19 9.15
N LEU A 106 -1.61 5.98 8.99
CA LEU A 106 -0.94 6.09 7.70
C LEU A 106 -1.52 5.11 6.66
N CYS A 107 -1.83 3.88 7.06
CA CYS A 107 -2.48 2.90 6.20
C CYS A 107 -3.85 3.38 5.71
N VAL A 108 -4.69 3.89 6.61
CA VAL A 108 -6.01 4.43 6.25
C VAL A 108 -5.88 5.61 5.28
N ILE A 109 -4.96 6.54 5.55
CA ILE A 109 -4.69 7.68 4.66
C ILE A 109 -4.23 7.19 3.29
N SER A 110 -3.31 6.22 3.23
CA SER A 110 -2.80 5.65 1.98
C SER A 110 -3.91 4.98 1.17
N GLN A 111 -4.78 4.20 1.81
CA GLN A 111 -5.92 3.54 1.15
C GLN A 111 -6.93 4.55 0.61
N ASN A 112 -7.28 5.56 1.40
CA ASN A 112 -8.20 6.62 0.98
C ASN A 112 -7.62 7.40 -0.22
N ARG A 113 -6.34 7.76 -0.18
CA ARG A 113 -5.65 8.40 -1.30
C ARG A 113 -5.72 7.55 -2.57
N ASN A 114 -5.46 6.25 -2.46
CA ASN A 114 -5.50 5.34 -3.61
C ASN A 114 -6.92 5.19 -4.17
N LYS A 115 -7.94 5.19 -3.31
CA LYS A 115 -9.36 5.17 -3.72
C LYS A 115 -9.71 6.44 -4.49
N LEU A 116 -9.43 7.60 -3.92
CA LEU A 116 -9.68 8.91 -4.55
C LEU A 116 -8.92 9.03 -5.88
N TYR A 117 -7.68 8.59 -5.94
CA TYR A 117 -6.89 8.60 -7.17
C TYR A 117 -7.55 7.76 -8.30
N ARG A 118 -8.07 6.57 -7.97
CA ARG A 118 -8.80 5.73 -8.95
C ARG A 118 -10.07 6.40 -9.41
N GLU A 119 -10.81 7.04 -8.52
CA GLU A 119 -12.03 7.77 -8.84
C GLU A 119 -11.74 8.96 -9.77
N VAL A 120 -10.73 9.75 -9.46
CA VAL A 120 -10.28 10.85 -10.32
C VAL A 120 -9.85 10.34 -11.71
N LEU A 121 -9.09 9.23 -11.76
CA LEU A 121 -8.70 8.61 -13.03
C LEU A 121 -9.92 8.11 -13.82
N TYR A 122 -10.90 7.54 -13.13
CA TYR A 122 -12.13 7.10 -13.78
C TYR A 122 -12.87 8.27 -14.42
N LEU A 123 -13.11 9.34 -13.65
CA LEU A 123 -13.76 10.57 -14.13
C LEU A 123 -12.98 11.26 -15.26
N ALA A 124 -11.64 11.22 -15.21
CA ALA A 124 -10.80 11.78 -16.27
C ALA A 124 -10.84 10.98 -17.57
N ASN A 125 -11.19 9.69 -17.51
CA ASN A 125 -11.14 8.79 -18.66
C ASN A 125 -12.53 8.43 -19.24
N HIS A 126 -13.59 8.67 -18.49
CA HIS A 126 -14.96 8.31 -18.91
C HIS A 126 -15.81 9.56 -19.10
N ASP A 127 -16.79 9.43 -19.96
CA ASP A 127 -17.85 10.42 -20.15
C ASP A 127 -18.88 10.28 -19.02
N SER A 128 -19.26 11.39 -18.40
CA SER A 128 -20.12 11.41 -17.21
C SER A 128 -21.59 11.01 -17.49
N LEU A 129 -22.03 11.07 -18.76
CA LEU A 129 -23.40 10.74 -19.15
C LEU A 129 -23.54 9.28 -19.56
N THR A 130 -22.57 8.77 -20.33
CA THR A 130 -22.63 7.45 -20.94
C THR A 130 -21.79 6.40 -20.22
N GLU A 131 -20.95 6.82 -19.27
CA GLU A 131 -19.98 5.99 -18.55
C GLU A 131 -18.99 5.25 -19.47
N THR A 132 -18.98 5.54 -20.76
CA THR A 132 -18.02 5.00 -21.73
C THR A 132 -16.71 5.79 -21.70
N LEU A 133 -15.66 5.28 -22.36
CA LEU A 133 -14.43 6.04 -22.52
C LEU A 133 -14.72 7.36 -23.23
N ASN A 134 -14.23 8.47 -22.69
CA ASN A 134 -14.30 9.74 -23.38
C ASN A 134 -13.41 9.72 -24.64
N ARG A 135 -13.62 10.67 -25.56
CA ARG A 135 -12.92 10.76 -26.85
C ARG A 135 -11.40 10.67 -26.70
N ARG A 136 -10.84 11.37 -25.71
CA ARG A 136 -9.38 11.40 -25.47
C ARG A 136 -8.85 10.02 -25.09
N SER A 137 -9.50 9.36 -24.13
CA SER A 137 -9.09 8.04 -23.64
C SER A 137 -9.30 6.97 -24.68
N PHE A 138 -10.38 7.03 -25.47
CA PHE A 138 -10.63 6.13 -26.58
C PHE A 138 -9.52 6.23 -27.63
N THR A 139 -9.11 7.45 -28.03
CA THR A 139 -8.03 7.64 -29.00
C THR A 139 -6.70 7.06 -28.48
N GLN A 140 -6.35 7.37 -27.24
CA GLN A 140 -5.11 6.84 -26.63
C GLN A 140 -5.11 5.31 -26.52
N PHE A 141 -6.25 4.72 -26.17
CA PHE A 141 -6.39 3.26 -26.09
C PHE A 141 -6.27 2.62 -27.47
N SER A 142 -6.92 3.20 -28.47
CA SER A 142 -6.88 2.72 -29.85
C SER A 142 -5.48 2.80 -30.45
N GLU A 143 -4.75 3.88 -30.23
CA GLU A 143 -3.35 4.02 -30.64
C GLU A 143 -2.44 2.97 -29.99
N LYS A 144 -2.61 2.73 -28.68
CA LYS A 144 -1.87 1.68 -27.99
C LYS A 144 -2.19 0.28 -28.53
N ALA A 145 -3.46 0.02 -28.81
CA ALA A 145 -3.91 -1.25 -29.36
C ALA A 145 -3.35 -1.51 -30.77
N LEU A 146 -3.31 -0.48 -31.62
CA LEU A 146 -2.73 -0.54 -32.95
C LEU A 146 -1.21 -0.73 -32.95
N ASN A 147 -0.52 -0.09 -32.00
CA ASN A 147 0.94 -0.18 -31.88
C ASN A 147 1.41 -1.49 -31.21
N HIS A 148 0.53 -2.24 -30.58
CA HIS A 148 0.88 -3.57 -30.05
C HIS A 148 1.04 -4.54 -31.23
N LYS A 149 2.27 -5.01 -31.44
CA LYS A 149 2.67 -5.99 -32.49
C LYS A 149 2.03 -7.38 -32.35
N ASN A 150 0.95 -7.54 -31.64
CA ASN A 150 0.21 -8.79 -31.57
C ASN A 150 -0.66 -8.90 -32.83
N ASN A 151 -0.52 -9.99 -33.58
CA ASN A 151 -1.25 -10.35 -34.82
C ASN A 151 -2.78 -10.46 -34.64
N HIS A 152 -3.41 -9.57 -33.88
CA HIS A 152 -4.85 -9.52 -33.75
C HIS A 152 -5.39 -8.44 -34.70
N SER A 153 -6.29 -8.85 -35.60
CA SER A 153 -7.06 -7.91 -36.42
C SER A 153 -7.97 -7.07 -35.51
N LEU A 154 -7.89 -5.75 -35.67
CA LEU A 154 -8.77 -4.79 -34.98
C LEU A 154 -9.78 -4.27 -35.99
N SER A 155 -11.05 -4.15 -35.56
CA SER A 155 -12.11 -3.52 -36.34
C SER A 155 -12.62 -2.32 -35.57
N LEU A 156 -12.83 -1.21 -36.27
CA LEU A 156 -13.43 0.01 -35.75
C LEU A 156 -14.82 0.20 -36.37
N ILE A 157 -15.82 0.38 -35.53
CA ILE A 157 -17.19 0.68 -35.95
C ILE A 157 -17.50 2.11 -35.51
N MET A 158 -17.92 2.95 -36.44
CA MET A 158 -18.38 4.30 -36.17
C MET A 158 -19.90 4.33 -36.38
N LEU A 159 -20.62 4.83 -35.37
CA LEU A 159 -22.08 5.00 -35.42
C LEU A 159 -22.40 6.47 -35.16
N ASP A 160 -23.34 6.99 -35.92
CA ASP A 160 -23.89 8.33 -35.74
C ASP A 160 -25.42 8.28 -35.80
N ILE A 161 -26.07 9.23 -35.15
CA ILE A 161 -27.53 9.32 -35.10
C ILE A 161 -27.95 10.41 -36.07
N ASP A 162 -28.68 10.02 -37.13
CA ASP A 162 -29.26 10.95 -38.09
C ASP A 162 -30.29 11.86 -37.38
N ASP A 163 -30.26 13.14 -37.74
CA ASP A 163 -31.22 14.15 -37.25
C ASP A 163 -31.29 14.29 -35.71
N PHE A 164 -30.20 14.01 -35.00
CA PHE A 164 -30.15 14.08 -33.53
C PHE A 164 -30.71 15.39 -32.95
N LYS A 165 -30.48 16.51 -33.63
CA LYS A 165 -31.02 17.81 -33.22
C LYS A 165 -32.56 17.84 -33.15
N LYS A 166 -33.26 17.17 -34.06
CA LYS A 166 -34.73 17.10 -34.06
C LYS A 166 -35.30 16.20 -32.96
N LEU A 167 -34.46 15.29 -32.40
CA LEU A 167 -34.83 14.40 -31.31
C LEU A 167 -34.60 15.05 -29.96
N ASN A 168 -33.71 16.03 -29.90
CA ASN A 168 -33.30 16.69 -28.63
C ASN A 168 -34.04 18.01 -28.38
N ASP A 169 -34.68 18.65 -29.40
CA ASP A 169 -35.52 19.84 -29.29
C ASP A 169 -36.96 19.43 -28.95
#